data_025d1c3c65d2d33559ff63e4458492a2
#
_entry.id   025d1c3c65d2d33559ff63e4458492a2
#
_cell.length_a   1.000
_cell.length_b   1.000
_cell.length_c   1.000
_cell.angle_alpha   90.00
_cell.angle_beta   90.00
_cell.angle_gamma   90.00
#
_symmetry.space_group_name_H-M   'P 1'
#
loop_
_entity.id
_entity.type
_entity.pdbx_description
1 polymer ?
#
loop_
_entity_poly.entity_id
_entity_poly.type
_entity_poly.pdbx_seq_one_letter_code
_entity_poly.pdbx_strand_id
1 'polypeptide(L)'
;KRTGQNPEDYLDMGIVGVIAGIAGARIYYVIFSLDLYKDNLLSIFNLREGGLAIYGGVIGAVIAVFVMAAVKKKSPFQILDTIALALLNGQMLGRWGNFFNREAFGEYTDCLFAMRLPVDAVRPEDITELMRENMQRIDGVSYIQVHPTFLYESLWCAGLLIILFLYRKHKKYEGELFLMYLFGYGAGRVWIERLRTDQLVLPGIGFPGNGKKNQS
;
A
#
# COMPACT_ATOMS: atom_id res chain seq x y z
N LYS A 1 -25.41 -3.48 -12.01
CA LYS A 1 -26.72 -3.40 -12.69
C LYS A 1 -26.80 -2.24 -13.71
N ARG A 2 -26.14 -1.11 -13.46
CA ARG A 2 -26.22 0.10 -14.30
C ARG A 2 -25.40 0.02 -15.61
N THR A 3 -24.38 -0.82 -15.64
CA THR A 3 -23.44 -0.98 -16.77
C THR A 3 -23.65 -2.29 -17.55
N GLY A 4 -24.72 -3.05 -17.25
CA GLY A 4 -24.97 -4.36 -17.83
C GLY A 4 -23.94 -5.44 -17.44
N GLN A 5 -23.10 -5.16 -16.46
CA GLN A 5 -22.05 -6.08 -16.01
C GLN A 5 -22.62 -7.07 -14.98
N ASN A 6 -22.20 -8.33 -15.10
CA ASN A 6 -22.57 -9.36 -14.12
C ASN A 6 -21.67 -9.23 -12.87
N PRO A 7 -22.22 -9.04 -11.66
CA PRO A 7 -21.44 -8.97 -10.43
C PRO A 7 -20.62 -10.23 -10.14
N GLU A 8 -21.11 -11.40 -10.53
CA GLU A 8 -20.41 -12.68 -10.32
C GLU A 8 -19.08 -12.74 -11.07
N ASP A 9 -19.00 -12.15 -12.28
CA ASP A 9 -17.74 -12.08 -13.01
C ASP A 9 -16.66 -11.31 -12.26
N TYR A 10 -17.05 -10.26 -11.51
CA TYR A 10 -16.12 -9.48 -10.70
C TYR A 10 -15.70 -10.21 -9.42
N LEU A 11 -16.58 -11.03 -8.85
CA LEU A 11 -16.23 -11.90 -7.74
C LEU A 11 -15.18 -12.93 -8.17
N ASP A 12 -15.43 -13.62 -9.30
CA ASP A 12 -14.49 -14.57 -9.89
C ASP A 12 -13.13 -13.90 -10.16
N MET A 13 -13.14 -12.72 -10.78
CA MET A 13 -11.92 -11.95 -11.05
C MET A 13 -11.20 -11.54 -9.77
N GLY A 14 -11.93 -11.20 -8.71
CA GLY A 14 -11.37 -10.89 -7.41
C GLY A 14 -10.65 -12.09 -6.80
N ILE A 15 -11.29 -13.25 -6.80
CA ILE A 15 -10.71 -14.50 -6.28
C ILE A 15 -9.46 -14.89 -7.07
N VAL A 16 -9.55 -14.92 -8.40
CA VAL A 16 -8.41 -15.26 -9.28
C VAL A 16 -7.30 -14.22 -9.11
N GLY A 17 -7.64 -12.93 -9.01
CA GLY A 17 -6.69 -11.84 -8.79
C GLY A 17 -5.92 -11.97 -7.49
N VAL A 18 -6.57 -12.34 -6.39
CA VAL A 18 -5.92 -12.59 -5.10
C VAL A 18 -4.99 -13.80 -5.17
N ILE A 19 -5.44 -14.91 -5.73
CA ILE A 19 -4.62 -16.12 -5.88
C ILE A 19 -3.40 -15.83 -6.76
N ALA A 20 -3.60 -15.22 -7.92
CA ALA A 20 -2.53 -14.86 -8.85
C ALA A 20 -1.56 -13.83 -8.24
N GLY A 21 -2.10 -12.87 -7.46
CA GLY A 21 -1.29 -11.90 -6.74
C GLY A 21 -0.38 -12.56 -5.70
N ILE A 22 -0.90 -13.47 -4.88
CA ILE A 22 -0.11 -14.21 -3.89
C ILE A 22 0.95 -15.08 -4.59
N ALA A 23 0.55 -15.83 -5.62
CA ALA A 23 1.46 -16.65 -6.38
C ALA A 23 2.56 -15.81 -7.06
N GLY A 24 2.20 -14.71 -7.70
CA GLY A 24 3.14 -13.79 -8.32
C GLY A 24 4.11 -13.16 -7.31
N ALA A 25 3.61 -12.74 -6.16
CA ALA A 25 4.44 -12.20 -5.08
C ALA A 25 5.47 -13.21 -4.58
N ARG A 26 5.07 -14.48 -4.44
CA ARG A 26 5.97 -15.56 -4.03
C ARG A 26 6.98 -15.92 -5.09
N ILE A 27 6.53 -16.11 -6.33
CA ILE A 27 7.41 -16.43 -7.46
C ILE A 27 8.48 -15.34 -7.63
N TYR A 28 8.07 -14.07 -7.61
CA TYR A 28 9.00 -12.96 -7.73
C TYR A 28 10.04 -12.98 -6.59
N TYR A 29 9.59 -13.14 -5.35
CA TYR A 29 10.50 -13.19 -4.20
C TYR A 29 11.50 -14.35 -4.32
N VAL A 30 11.02 -15.55 -4.66
CA VAL A 30 11.87 -16.74 -4.82
C VAL A 30 12.92 -16.54 -5.91
N ILE A 31 12.55 -15.97 -7.08
CA ILE A 31 13.48 -15.73 -8.18
C ILE A 31 14.63 -14.82 -7.74
N PHE A 32 14.35 -13.78 -6.96
CA PHE A 32 15.36 -12.83 -6.49
C PHE A 32 16.07 -13.24 -5.19
N SER A 33 15.64 -14.34 -4.57
CA SER A 33 16.18 -14.85 -3.30
C SER A 33 16.48 -16.34 -3.37
N LEU A 34 16.86 -16.86 -4.52
CA LEU A 34 17.11 -18.31 -4.77
C LEU A 34 18.14 -18.89 -3.79
N ASP A 35 19.09 -18.08 -3.35
CA ASP A 35 20.14 -18.52 -2.41
C ASP A 35 19.58 -19.02 -1.08
N LEU A 36 18.44 -18.46 -0.63
CA LEU A 36 17.77 -18.86 0.62
C LEU A 36 17.10 -20.23 0.54
N TYR A 37 16.88 -20.74 -0.68
CA TYR A 37 16.11 -21.98 -0.92
C TYR A 37 16.96 -23.15 -1.40
N LYS A 38 18.28 -22.97 -1.55
CA LYS A 38 19.20 -24.01 -2.07
C LYS A 38 19.19 -25.27 -1.22
N ASP A 39 19.12 -25.12 0.10
CA ASP A 39 19.20 -26.25 1.04
C ASP A 39 17.84 -26.93 1.26
N ASN A 40 16.73 -26.24 0.99
CA ASN A 40 15.39 -26.79 1.18
C ASN A 40 14.37 -26.17 0.20
N LEU A 41 14.19 -26.82 -0.94
CA LEU A 41 13.25 -26.35 -1.98
C LEU A 41 11.78 -26.38 -1.52
N LEU A 42 11.41 -27.22 -0.55
CA LEU A 42 10.04 -27.28 -0.03
C LEU A 42 9.65 -26.00 0.74
N SER A 43 10.63 -25.28 1.27
CA SER A 43 10.38 -23.99 1.96
C SER A 43 9.84 -22.91 1.02
N ILE A 44 9.94 -23.10 -0.32
CA ILE A 44 9.30 -22.20 -1.31
C ILE A 44 7.79 -22.12 -1.10
N PHE A 45 7.15 -23.18 -0.63
CA PHE A 45 5.70 -23.20 -0.39
C PHE A 45 5.30 -22.69 1.01
N ASN A 46 6.27 -22.42 1.88
CA ASN A 46 5.99 -21.91 3.22
C ASN A 46 5.76 -20.40 3.19
N LEU A 47 4.50 -19.97 3.05
CA LEU A 47 4.10 -18.57 3.05
C LEU A 47 4.07 -17.94 4.45
N ARG A 48 4.12 -18.76 5.53
CA ARG A 48 4.01 -18.25 6.91
C ARG A 48 5.27 -17.55 7.38
N GLU A 49 6.42 -17.88 6.80
CA GLU A 49 7.71 -17.24 7.08
C GLU A 49 7.89 -15.90 6.31
N GLY A 50 6.85 -15.43 5.62
CA GLY A 50 6.95 -14.24 4.80
C GLY A 50 7.53 -14.54 3.41
N GLY A 51 8.29 -13.60 2.84
CA GLY A 51 8.89 -13.75 1.51
C GLY A 51 7.88 -13.56 0.38
N LEU A 52 7.15 -12.46 0.44
CA LEU A 52 6.20 -12.01 -0.58
C LEU A 52 6.64 -10.63 -1.11
N ALA A 53 6.95 -10.54 -2.40
CA ALA A 53 7.35 -9.30 -3.03
C ALA A 53 6.14 -8.57 -3.63
N ILE A 54 5.91 -7.33 -3.21
CA ILE A 54 4.79 -6.50 -3.69
C ILE A 54 4.76 -6.40 -5.22
N TYR A 55 5.92 -6.21 -5.85
CA TYR A 55 6.02 -6.09 -7.31
C TYR A 55 5.50 -7.34 -8.03
N GLY A 56 5.86 -8.52 -7.53
CA GLY A 56 5.36 -9.78 -8.07
C GLY A 56 3.85 -9.92 -7.90
N GLY A 57 3.31 -9.47 -6.77
CA GLY A 57 1.87 -9.44 -6.52
C GLY A 57 1.11 -8.56 -7.50
N VAL A 58 1.62 -7.36 -7.78
CA VAL A 58 1.03 -6.44 -8.76
C VAL A 58 1.07 -7.04 -10.16
N ILE A 59 2.21 -7.60 -10.59
CA ILE A 59 2.36 -8.25 -11.90
C ILE A 59 1.37 -9.42 -12.01
N GLY A 60 1.29 -10.28 -11.01
CA GLY A 60 0.37 -11.42 -11.00
C GLY A 60 -1.10 -10.98 -11.10
N ALA A 61 -1.49 -9.96 -10.33
CA ALA A 61 -2.84 -9.41 -10.37
C ALA A 61 -3.18 -8.79 -11.74
N VAL A 62 -2.24 -8.05 -12.35
CA VAL A 62 -2.43 -7.46 -13.69
C VAL A 62 -2.60 -8.56 -14.74
N ILE A 63 -1.75 -9.59 -14.73
CA ILE A 63 -1.87 -10.74 -15.64
C ILE A 63 -3.26 -11.39 -15.46
N ALA A 64 -3.70 -11.62 -14.23
CA ALA A 64 -5.00 -12.20 -13.94
C ALA A 64 -6.15 -11.37 -14.52
N VAL A 65 -6.09 -10.04 -14.43
CA VAL A 65 -7.11 -9.14 -15.03
C VAL A 65 -7.20 -9.35 -16.55
N PHE A 66 -6.05 -9.37 -17.25
CA PHE A 66 -6.05 -9.55 -18.71
C PHE A 66 -6.50 -10.94 -19.12
N VAL A 67 -6.06 -11.99 -18.43
CA VAL A 67 -6.49 -13.37 -18.69
C VAL A 67 -8.00 -13.52 -18.48
N MET A 68 -8.51 -13.04 -17.33
CA MET A 68 -9.93 -13.10 -17.03
C MET A 68 -10.78 -12.26 -17.97
N ALA A 69 -10.28 -11.11 -18.41
CA ALA A 69 -10.93 -10.29 -19.44
C ALA A 69 -11.10 -11.07 -20.74
N ALA A 70 -10.05 -11.77 -21.19
CA ALA A 70 -10.10 -12.61 -22.38
C ALA A 70 -11.07 -13.78 -22.22
N VAL A 71 -11.03 -14.51 -21.09
CA VAL A 71 -11.90 -15.66 -20.80
C VAL A 71 -13.37 -15.24 -20.75
N LYS A 72 -13.67 -14.12 -20.07
CA LYS A 72 -15.04 -13.58 -19.94
C LYS A 72 -15.48 -12.72 -21.13
N LYS A 73 -14.62 -12.57 -22.15
CA LYS A 73 -14.85 -11.74 -23.35
C LYS A 73 -15.29 -10.31 -23.01
N LYS A 74 -14.57 -9.70 -22.04
CA LYS A 74 -14.80 -8.33 -21.57
C LYS A 74 -13.59 -7.45 -21.86
N SER A 75 -13.82 -6.14 -21.95
CA SER A 75 -12.72 -5.19 -22.04
C SER A 75 -11.92 -5.14 -20.74
N PRO A 76 -10.59 -5.34 -20.77
CA PRO A 76 -9.75 -5.23 -19.58
C PRO A 76 -9.79 -3.82 -18.98
N PHE A 77 -9.92 -2.79 -19.81
CA PHE A 77 -9.98 -1.40 -19.33
C PHE A 77 -11.28 -1.10 -18.58
N GLN A 78 -12.41 -1.69 -18.99
CA GLN A 78 -13.66 -1.59 -18.24
C GLN A 78 -13.57 -2.26 -16.87
N ILE A 79 -12.86 -3.39 -16.81
CA ILE A 79 -12.59 -4.10 -15.55
C ILE A 79 -11.71 -3.25 -14.65
N LEU A 80 -10.63 -2.67 -15.19
CA LEU A 80 -9.72 -1.80 -14.44
C LEU A 80 -10.44 -0.58 -13.85
N ASP A 81 -11.37 0.03 -14.57
CA ASP A 81 -12.20 1.13 -14.05
C ASP A 81 -13.02 0.72 -12.83
N THR A 82 -13.54 -0.50 -12.83
CA THR A 82 -14.31 -1.02 -11.68
C THR A 82 -13.39 -1.36 -10.52
N ILE A 83 -12.24 -1.98 -10.81
CA ILE A 83 -11.22 -2.34 -9.82
C ILE A 83 -10.64 -1.09 -9.15
N ALA A 84 -10.47 0.02 -9.86
CA ALA A 84 -9.94 1.27 -9.31
C ALA A 84 -10.72 1.75 -8.08
N LEU A 85 -12.05 1.70 -8.14
CA LEU A 85 -12.90 2.06 -7.00
C LEU A 85 -12.75 1.08 -5.83
N ALA A 86 -12.64 -0.23 -6.14
CA ALA A 86 -12.43 -1.25 -5.12
C ALA A 86 -11.04 -1.13 -4.46
N LEU A 87 -10.00 -0.82 -5.24
CA LEU A 87 -8.64 -0.58 -4.72
C LEU A 87 -8.60 0.61 -3.78
N LEU A 88 -9.22 1.73 -4.14
CA LEU A 88 -9.28 2.91 -3.26
C LEU A 88 -9.97 2.59 -1.93
N ASN A 89 -11.08 1.84 -1.99
CA ASN A 89 -11.79 1.42 -0.78
C ASN A 89 -10.90 0.50 0.08
N GLY A 90 -10.24 -0.48 -0.53
CA GLY A 90 -9.30 -1.36 0.16
C GLY A 90 -8.09 -0.61 0.75
N GLN A 91 -7.53 0.34 0.01
CA GLN A 91 -6.43 1.18 0.48
C GLN A 91 -6.86 2.08 1.64
N MET A 92 -8.02 2.74 1.53
CA MET A 92 -8.59 3.56 2.60
C MET A 92 -8.72 2.78 3.92
N LEU A 93 -9.30 1.58 3.86
CA LEU A 93 -9.49 0.73 5.04
C LEU A 93 -8.17 0.09 5.51
N GLY A 94 -7.33 -0.33 4.57
CA GLY A 94 -6.05 -0.99 4.87
C GLY A 94 -5.08 -0.11 5.68
N ARG A 95 -5.16 1.22 5.52
CA ARG A 95 -4.34 2.16 6.31
C ARG A 95 -4.64 2.15 7.80
N TRP A 96 -5.83 1.75 8.19
CA TRP A 96 -6.15 1.55 9.61
C TRP A 96 -5.40 0.36 10.22
N GLY A 97 -4.97 -0.61 9.39
CA GLY A 97 -4.07 -1.66 9.81
C GLY A 97 -2.74 -1.10 10.35
N ASN A 98 -2.15 -0.11 9.67
CA ASN A 98 -0.94 0.56 10.14
C ASN A 98 -1.14 1.27 11.50
N PHE A 99 -2.32 1.86 11.72
CA PHE A 99 -2.67 2.44 13.02
C PHE A 99 -2.70 1.38 14.14
N PHE A 100 -3.37 0.25 13.91
CA PHE A 100 -3.45 -0.81 14.91
C PHE A 100 -2.09 -1.49 15.15
N ASN A 101 -1.28 -1.63 14.11
CA ASN A 101 0.08 -2.17 14.20
C ASN A 101 1.11 -1.15 14.73
N ARG A 102 0.74 0.12 14.86
CA ARG A 102 1.63 1.22 15.28
C ARG A 102 2.89 1.33 14.41
N GLU A 103 2.69 1.26 13.11
CA GLU A 103 3.76 1.28 12.10
C GLU A 103 3.50 2.33 11.02
N ALA A 104 4.51 2.63 10.19
CA ALA A 104 4.40 3.53 9.05
C ALA A 104 3.86 4.93 9.39
N PHE A 105 4.13 5.41 10.58
CA PHE A 105 3.83 6.78 11.01
C PHE A 105 4.87 7.77 10.46
N GLY A 106 4.57 9.07 10.57
CA GLY A 106 5.49 10.13 10.14
C GLY A 106 6.43 10.60 11.24
N GLU A 107 7.24 11.60 10.91
CA GLU A 107 8.18 12.24 11.85
C GLU A 107 7.44 12.97 12.97
N TYR A 108 8.20 13.42 13.98
CA TYR A 108 7.68 14.23 15.08
C TYR A 108 6.84 15.41 14.57
N THR A 109 5.75 15.68 15.24
CA THR A 109 4.91 16.85 14.98
C THR A 109 4.15 17.29 16.23
N ASP A 110 3.89 18.57 16.34
CA ASP A 110 3.04 19.21 17.35
C ASP A 110 1.69 19.71 16.79
N CYS A 111 1.38 19.33 15.54
CA CYS A 111 0.14 19.73 14.88
C CYS A 111 -1.11 19.20 15.61
N LEU A 112 -2.27 19.82 15.33
CA LEU A 112 -3.56 19.47 15.95
C LEU A 112 -3.94 17.97 15.80
N PHE A 113 -3.48 17.32 14.73
CA PHE A 113 -3.76 15.91 14.45
C PHE A 113 -2.66 14.97 14.92
N ALA A 114 -1.68 15.49 15.70
CA ALA A 114 -0.58 14.66 16.18
C ALA A 114 -1.10 13.43 16.95
N MET A 115 -0.51 12.27 16.64
CA MET A 115 -0.82 11.00 17.28
C MET A 115 0.25 10.68 18.33
N ARG A 116 -0.16 10.24 19.52
CA ARG A 116 0.75 9.78 20.56
C ARG A 116 0.81 8.27 20.59
N LEU A 117 2.03 7.75 20.61
CA LEU A 117 2.31 6.32 20.69
C LEU A 117 3.22 6.02 21.88
N PRO A 118 2.93 4.99 22.71
CA PRO A 118 3.84 4.52 23.73
C PRO A 118 5.12 3.99 23.08
N VAL A 119 6.26 4.37 23.64
CA VAL A 119 7.59 4.00 23.11
C VAL A 119 7.82 2.49 23.11
N ASP A 120 7.33 1.81 24.14
CA ASP A 120 7.43 0.35 24.32
C ASP A 120 6.58 -0.44 23.31
N ALA A 121 5.63 0.23 22.67
CA ALA A 121 4.71 -0.38 21.72
C ALA A 121 5.08 -0.11 20.25
N VAL A 122 6.23 0.53 20.00
CA VAL A 122 6.76 0.90 18.69
C VAL A 122 8.12 0.25 18.50
N ARG A 123 8.46 -0.12 17.26
CA ARG A 123 9.77 -0.69 16.94
C ARG A 123 10.88 0.36 17.22
N PRO A 124 11.96 0.01 17.92
CA PRO A 124 13.03 0.96 18.25
C PRO A 124 13.70 1.62 17.05
N GLU A 125 13.75 0.90 15.90
CA GLU A 125 14.30 1.40 14.65
C GLU A 125 13.47 2.48 13.98
N ASP A 126 12.17 2.58 14.29
CA ASP A 126 11.27 3.59 13.75
C ASP A 126 11.30 4.91 14.56
N ILE A 127 11.98 4.92 15.72
CA ILE A 127 12.07 6.08 16.61
C ILE A 127 13.29 6.93 16.23
N THR A 128 13.05 8.10 15.65
CA THR A 128 14.10 9.05 15.26
C THR A 128 14.67 9.81 16.47
N GLU A 129 15.82 10.47 16.28
CA GLU A 129 16.40 11.34 17.31
C GLU A 129 15.46 12.49 17.68
N LEU A 130 14.81 13.11 16.69
CA LEU A 130 13.87 14.19 16.91
C LEU A 130 12.67 13.76 17.76
N MET A 131 12.17 12.53 17.57
CA MET A 131 11.14 11.97 18.43
C MET A 131 11.65 11.75 19.86
N ARG A 132 12.90 11.30 20.03
CA ARG A 132 13.52 11.06 21.35
C ARG A 132 13.69 12.36 22.14
N GLU A 133 14.11 13.44 21.48
CA GLU A 133 14.28 14.76 22.10
C GLU A 133 12.94 15.36 22.58
N ASN A 134 11.83 15.01 21.91
CA ASN A 134 10.49 15.52 22.18
C ASN A 134 9.59 14.50 22.90
N MET A 135 10.16 13.46 23.50
CA MET A 135 9.39 12.49 24.26
C MET A 135 8.66 13.14 25.44
N GLN A 136 7.41 12.74 25.62
CA GLN A 136 6.59 13.16 26.74
C GLN A 136 6.39 12.00 27.71
N ARG A 137 6.59 12.22 29.00
CA ARG A 137 6.32 11.23 30.02
C ARG A 137 5.01 11.57 30.72
N ILE A 138 4.03 10.68 30.60
CA ILE A 138 2.69 10.83 31.17
C ILE A 138 2.39 9.57 31.98
N ASP A 139 2.05 9.72 33.25
CA ASP A 139 1.72 8.62 34.17
C ASP A 139 2.77 7.48 34.19
N GLY A 140 4.04 7.86 34.07
CA GLY A 140 5.17 6.90 34.11
C GLY A 140 5.47 6.25 32.75
N VAL A 141 4.65 6.42 31.72
CA VAL A 141 4.85 5.90 30.36
C VAL A 141 5.45 6.99 29.47
N SER A 142 6.46 6.62 28.68
CA SER A 142 7.06 7.52 27.68
C SER A 142 6.32 7.42 26.35
N TYR A 143 5.98 8.56 25.78
CA TYR A 143 5.25 8.68 24.51
C TYR A 143 6.08 9.47 23.50
N ILE A 144 6.02 9.02 22.24
CA ILE A 144 6.40 9.81 21.06
C ILE A 144 5.16 10.44 20.46
N GLN A 145 5.33 11.62 19.84
CA GLN A 145 4.26 12.34 19.15
C GLN A 145 4.61 12.47 17.67
N VAL A 146 3.74 12.00 16.77
CA VAL A 146 4.08 11.76 15.36
C VAL A 146 2.93 12.14 14.41
N HIS A 147 3.25 12.37 13.13
CA HIS A 147 2.24 12.53 12.09
C HIS A 147 1.44 11.24 11.88
N PRO A 148 0.09 11.28 11.93
CA PRO A 148 -0.78 10.14 11.65
C PRO A 148 -0.90 9.90 10.14
N THR A 149 0.14 9.43 9.49
CA THR A 149 0.18 9.22 8.04
C THR A 149 -0.92 8.29 7.55
N PHE A 150 -1.33 7.30 8.36
CA PHE A 150 -2.45 6.42 8.07
C PHE A 150 -3.75 7.21 7.84
N LEU A 151 -3.99 8.24 8.66
CA LEU A 151 -5.17 9.09 8.55
C LEU A 151 -5.12 9.94 7.28
N TYR A 152 -3.96 10.54 6.99
CA TYR A 152 -3.77 11.35 5.78
C TYR A 152 -3.99 10.53 4.52
N GLU A 153 -3.41 9.32 4.44
CA GLU A 153 -3.61 8.42 3.30
C GLU A 153 -5.06 7.94 3.19
N SER A 154 -5.69 7.60 4.32
CA SER A 154 -7.08 7.16 4.35
C SER A 154 -8.02 8.27 3.85
N LEU A 155 -7.85 9.51 4.34
CA LEU A 155 -8.65 10.67 3.90
C LEU A 155 -8.40 11.02 2.43
N TRP A 156 -7.15 10.93 1.96
CA TRP A 156 -6.81 11.15 0.56
C TRP A 156 -7.50 10.12 -0.35
N CYS A 157 -7.42 8.84 0.01
CA CYS A 157 -8.09 7.77 -0.73
C CYS A 157 -9.61 7.92 -0.69
N ALA A 158 -10.19 8.33 0.44
CA ALA A 158 -11.62 8.61 0.57
C ALA A 158 -12.06 9.76 -0.36
N GLY A 159 -11.31 10.87 -0.36
CA GLY A 159 -11.57 12.00 -1.25
C GLY A 159 -11.51 11.61 -2.73
N LEU A 160 -10.45 10.86 -3.11
CA LEU A 160 -10.30 10.38 -4.48
C LEU A 160 -11.41 9.40 -4.86
N LEU A 161 -11.81 8.50 -3.94
CA LEU A 161 -12.93 7.58 -4.15
C LEU A 161 -14.24 8.34 -4.42
N ILE A 162 -14.53 9.38 -3.65
CA ILE A 162 -15.72 10.23 -3.86
C ILE A 162 -15.67 10.90 -5.22
N ILE A 163 -14.54 11.48 -5.60
CA ILE A 163 -14.36 12.14 -6.90
C ILE A 163 -14.60 11.16 -8.04
N LEU A 164 -13.95 9.99 -8.03
CA LEU A 164 -14.12 8.98 -9.07
C LEU A 164 -15.54 8.42 -9.10
N PHE A 165 -16.17 8.22 -7.93
CA PHE A 165 -17.53 7.74 -7.84
C PHE A 165 -18.54 8.73 -8.45
N LEU A 166 -18.35 10.01 -8.25
CA LEU A 166 -19.19 11.04 -8.85
C LEU A 166 -18.92 11.16 -10.36
N TYR A 167 -17.63 11.16 -10.73
CA TYR A 167 -17.21 11.31 -12.13
C TYR A 167 -17.57 10.11 -13.01
N ARG A 168 -17.72 8.91 -12.46
CA ARG A 168 -18.00 7.66 -13.22
C ARG A 168 -19.16 7.73 -14.21
N LYS A 169 -20.08 8.68 -14.02
CA LYS A 169 -21.21 8.91 -14.94
C LYS A 169 -20.84 9.72 -16.16
N HIS A 170 -19.72 10.43 -16.11
CA HIS A 170 -19.26 11.38 -17.13
C HIS A 170 -18.05 10.83 -17.90
N LYS A 171 -17.59 9.61 -17.58
CA LYS A 171 -16.44 9.01 -18.24
C LYS A 171 -16.64 8.94 -19.75
N LYS A 172 -15.60 9.24 -20.53
CA LYS A 172 -15.63 9.33 -21.99
C LYS A 172 -15.15 8.06 -22.67
N TYR A 173 -14.22 7.31 -22.03
CA TYR A 173 -13.63 6.09 -22.57
C TYR A 173 -13.38 5.07 -21.45
N GLU A 174 -13.14 3.81 -21.83
CA GLU A 174 -12.80 2.76 -20.90
C GLU A 174 -11.36 2.91 -20.41
N GLY A 175 -11.12 2.71 -19.12
CA GLY A 175 -9.82 2.92 -18.47
C GLY A 175 -9.60 4.33 -17.93
N GLU A 176 -10.51 5.28 -18.18
CA GLU A 176 -10.36 6.65 -17.71
C GLU A 176 -10.33 6.76 -16.20
N LEU A 177 -11.24 6.05 -15.50
CA LEU A 177 -11.25 6.05 -14.03
C LEU A 177 -9.99 5.42 -13.44
N PHE A 178 -9.47 4.39 -14.11
CA PHE A 178 -8.23 3.75 -13.69
C PHE A 178 -7.02 4.68 -13.84
N LEU A 179 -6.93 5.42 -14.95
CA LEU A 179 -5.88 6.44 -15.14
C LEU A 179 -5.99 7.56 -14.12
N MET A 180 -7.20 8.05 -13.83
CA MET A 180 -7.42 9.05 -12.77
C MET A 180 -7.03 8.52 -11.40
N TYR A 181 -7.32 7.24 -11.12
CA TYR A 181 -6.86 6.56 -9.90
C TYR A 181 -5.34 6.55 -9.81
N LEU A 182 -4.64 6.09 -10.85
CA LEU A 182 -3.18 6.02 -10.85
C LEU A 182 -2.56 7.39 -10.60
N PHE A 183 -3.05 8.42 -11.30
CA PHE A 183 -2.57 9.78 -11.13
C PHE A 183 -2.85 10.31 -9.72
N GLY A 184 -4.09 10.22 -9.26
CA GLY A 184 -4.52 10.76 -7.96
C GLY A 184 -3.87 10.02 -6.79
N TYR A 185 -3.78 8.70 -6.85
CA TYR A 185 -3.09 7.92 -5.84
C TYR A 185 -1.59 8.20 -5.82
N GLY A 186 -0.95 8.24 -7.01
CA GLY A 186 0.47 8.59 -7.13
C GLY A 186 0.78 9.97 -6.57
N ALA A 187 -0.04 10.98 -6.87
CA ALA A 187 0.10 12.32 -6.32
C ALA A 187 0.02 12.32 -4.78
N GLY A 188 -0.94 11.59 -4.20
CA GLY A 188 -1.05 11.41 -2.75
C GLY A 188 0.20 10.78 -2.15
N ARG A 189 0.73 9.72 -2.78
CA ARG A 189 1.95 9.04 -2.30
C ARG A 189 3.16 9.96 -2.28
N VAL A 190 3.33 10.82 -3.29
CA VAL A 190 4.51 11.71 -3.37
C VAL A 190 4.64 12.62 -2.16
N TRP A 191 3.55 13.23 -1.68
CA TRP A 191 3.65 14.14 -0.54
C TRP A 191 3.60 13.42 0.80
N ILE A 192 2.82 12.32 0.92
CA ILE A 192 2.74 11.57 2.18
C ILE A 192 4.05 10.80 2.45
N GLU A 193 4.70 10.26 1.41
CA GLU A 193 5.99 9.57 1.54
C GLU A 193 7.08 10.48 2.15
N ARG A 194 7.01 11.79 1.88
CA ARG A 194 7.95 12.76 2.48
C ARG A 194 7.76 12.93 4.00
N LEU A 195 6.58 12.61 4.53
CA LEU A 195 6.29 12.70 5.96
C LEU A 195 6.66 11.42 6.71
N ARG A 196 6.89 10.30 6.00
CA ARG A 196 7.17 8.98 6.60
C ARG A 196 8.62 8.87 7.05
N THR A 197 8.82 8.16 8.15
CA THR A 197 10.16 7.84 8.67
C THR A 197 10.81 6.66 7.96
N ASP A 198 10.00 5.73 7.44
CA ASP A 198 10.39 4.52 6.71
C ASP A 198 10.33 4.71 5.18
N GLN A 199 10.90 5.82 4.68
CA GLN A 199 10.88 6.16 3.26
C GLN A 199 11.51 5.06 2.40
N LEU A 200 10.85 4.73 1.28
CA LEU A 200 11.42 3.86 0.25
C LEU A 200 12.56 4.61 -0.46
N VAL A 201 13.79 4.32 -0.05
CA VAL A 201 14.98 4.83 -0.73
C VAL A 201 15.19 4.02 -1.99
N LEU A 202 14.93 4.62 -3.16
CA LEU A 202 15.34 4.03 -4.44
C LEU A 202 16.87 4.12 -4.55
N PRO A 203 17.59 3.01 -4.76
CA PRO A 203 19.02 3.04 -4.98
C PRO A 203 19.35 3.93 -6.20
N GLY A 204 20.01 5.08 -5.96
CA GLY A 204 20.44 6.00 -7.03
C GLY A 204 19.67 7.33 -7.10
N ILE A 205 18.58 7.54 -6.39
CA ILE A 205 17.90 8.85 -6.30
C ILE A 205 17.88 9.26 -4.82
N GLY A 206 18.99 9.82 -4.35
CA GLY A 206 19.07 10.41 -3.03
C GLY A 206 18.33 11.74 -3.00
N PHE A 207 17.18 11.81 -2.32
CA PHE A 207 16.68 13.09 -1.85
C PHE A 207 17.52 13.51 -0.63
N PRO A 208 18.04 14.75 -0.59
CA PRO A 208 18.79 15.23 0.56
C PRO A 208 17.83 15.53 1.72
N GLY A 209 17.75 14.62 2.66
CA GLY A 209 16.94 14.80 3.85
C GLY A 209 17.17 13.67 4.86
N ASN A 210 18.10 13.90 5.76
CA ASN A 210 18.53 13.12 6.92
C ASN A 210 19.41 11.90 6.66
N GLY A 211 20.69 12.15 6.90
CA GLY A 211 21.76 11.18 6.81
C GLY A 211 21.63 10.02 7.79
N LYS A 212 21.35 8.84 7.28
CA LYS A 212 21.88 7.64 7.90
C LYS A 212 23.37 7.58 7.53
N LYS A 213 24.22 8.04 8.44
CA LYS A 213 25.63 7.69 8.42
C LYS A 213 25.71 6.18 8.55
N ASN A 214 26.22 5.53 7.48
CA ASN A 214 26.72 4.16 7.55
C ASN A 214 27.68 4.09 8.76
N GLN A 215 27.32 3.28 9.74
CA GLN A 215 28.31 2.77 10.67
C GLN A 215 28.71 1.39 10.14
N SER A 216 29.95 1.38 9.69
CA SER A 216 30.80 0.20 9.43
C SER A 216 30.81 -0.77 10.60
#